data_c26bc66c2d82d756a10514b8c8d9e955
#
_entry.id   c26bc66c2d82d756a10514b8c8d9e955
#
_cell.length_a   1.000
_cell.length_b   1.000
_cell.length_c   1.000
_cell.angle_alpha   90.00
_cell.angle_beta   90.00
_cell.angle_gamma   90.00
#
_symmetry.space_group_name_H-M   'P 1'
#
loop_
_entity.id
_entity.type
_entity.pdbx_description
1 polymer ?
#
loop_
_entity_poly.entity_id
_entity_poly.type
_entity_poly.pdbx_seq_one_letter_code
_entity_poly.pdbx_strand_id
1 'polypeptide(L)'
;MPVFLHTRIRVGDLDRTIAWYRELGFECVRRIPRSPQGNQLAFLQIPGSAHVLELCFQPGYKLVVPEDLMHTAVGYPDLTAKCAELEQKGYAIWPADWRQTFPKGRRMAFVTDPDGYEVELLEQG
;
A
#
# COMPACT_ATOMS: atom_id res chain seq x y z
N MET A 1 8.03 -18.75 -19.66
CA MET A 1 7.24 -18.75 -18.41
C MET A 1 6.68 -17.35 -18.19
N PRO A 2 5.35 -17.19 -18.05
CA PRO A 2 4.82 -15.87 -17.71
C PRO A 2 5.22 -15.47 -16.29
N VAL A 3 5.30 -14.16 -16.05
CA VAL A 3 5.62 -13.57 -14.74
C VAL A 3 4.60 -12.47 -14.45
N PHE A 4 4.09 -12.43 -13.24
CA PHE A 4 3.18 -11.37 -12.80
C PHE A 4 4.02 -10.15 -12.41
N LEU A 5 3.99 -9.08 -13.23
CA LEU A 5 4.90 -7.95 -13.07
C LEU A 5 4.39 -6.90 -12.07
N HIS A 6 3.17 -6.39 -12.29
CA HIS A 6 2.68 -5.30 -11.45
C HIS A 6 1.15 -5.24 -11.42
N THR A 7 0.66 -4.50 -10.42
CA THR A 7 -0.72 -4.07 -10.31
C THR A 7 -0.72 -2.54 -10.33
N ARG A 8 -1.62 -1.93 -11.10
CA ARG A 8 -1.76 -0.48 -11.16
C ARG A 8 -2.90 -0.01 -10.28
N ILE A 9 -2.66 1.08 -9.53
CA ILE A 9 -3.73 1.86 -8.90
C ILE A 9 -3.61 3.31 -9.36
N ARG A 10 -4.74 3.98 -9.50
CA ARG A 10 -4.76 5.42 -9.77
C ARG A 10 -4.72 6.18 -8.47
N VAL A 11 -3.95 7.28 -8.45
CA VAL A 11 -3.73 8.07 -7.24
C VAL A 11 -3.97 9.55 -7.53
N GLY A 12 -4.32 10.30 -6.49
CA GLY A 12 -4.56 11.73 -6.61
C GLY A 12 -3.31 12.58 -6.48
N ASP A 13 -2.21 12.01 -5.97
CA ASP A 13 -0.94 12.72 -5.76
C ASP A 13 0.17 11.70 -5.62
N LEU A 14 1.10 11.69 -6.57
CA LEU A 14 2.19 10.69 -6.56
C LEU A 14 3.07 10.82 -5.33
N ASP A 15 3.55 12.03 -5.02
CA ASP A 15 4.52 12.21 -3.93
C ASP A 15 3.91 11.87 -2.58
N ARG A 16 2.67 12.28 -2.34
CA ARG A 16 1.94 11.92 -1.12
C ARG A 16 1.81 10.41 -0.97
N THR A 17 1.43 9.73 -2.04
CA THR A 17 1.22 8.28 -2.02
C THR A 17 2.54 7.53 -1.86
N ILE A 18 3.59 7.96 -2.55
CA ILE A 18 4.93 7.37 -2.39
C ILE A 18 5.38 7.46 -0.93
N ALA A 19 5.22 8.62 -0.29
CA ALA A 19 5.61 8.82 1.10
C ALA A 19 4.82 7.91 2.05
N TRP A 20 3.52 7.76 1.79
CA TRP A 20 2.66 6.93 2.63
C TRP A 20 3.05 5.44 2.55
N TYR A 21 3.27 4.92 1.32
CA TYR A 21 3.65 3.53 1.13
C TYR A 21 5.08 3.24 1.59
N ARG A 22 5.95 4.26 1.63
CA ARG A 22 7.31 4.09 2.14
C ARG A 22 7.31 3.57 3.56
N GLU A 23 6.39 4.04 4.41
CA GLU A 23 6.30 3.61 5.80
C GLU A 23 5.84 2.16 5.93
N LEU A 24 5.21 1.61 4.90
CA LEU A 24 4.87 0.18 4.85
C LEU A 24 6.04 -0.70 4.40
N GLY A 25 7.12 -0.11 3.88
CA GLY A 25 8.30 -0.82 3.40
C GLY A 25 8.54 -0.72 1.90
N PHE A 26 7.71 0.00 1.16
CA PHE A 26 7.91 0.18 -0.28
C PHE A 26 8.97 1.23 -0.57
N GLU A 27 9.72 1.00 -1.65
CA GLU A 27 10.65 1.97 -2.22
C GLU A 27 10.18 2.34 -3.62
N CYS A 28 10.31 3.62 -3.97
CA CYS A 28 10.07 4.04 -5.35
C CYS A 28 11.30 3.69 -6.18
N VAL A 29 11.17 2.69 -7.07
CA VAL A 29 12.30 2.18 -7.85
C VAL A 29 12.36 2.79 -9.24
N ARG A 30 11.29 3.45 -9.70
CA ARG A 30 11.27 4.06 -11.02
C ARG A 30 10.14 5.08 -11.10
N ARG A 31 10.35 6.16 -11.87
CA ARG A 31 9.31 7.12 -12.22
C ARG A 31 9.32 7.36 -13.72
N ILE A 32 8.13 7.49 -14.30
CA ILE A 32 7.97 7.88 -15.69
C ILE A 32 7.18 9.20 -15.70
N PRO A 33 7.82 10.32 -16.09
CA PRO A 33 7.15 11.63 -16.07
C PRO A 33 5.96 11.71 -17.02
N ARG A 34 5.99 10.95 -18.10
CA ARG A 34 4.91 10.91 -19.07
C ARG A 34 4.91 9.60 -19.83
N SER A 35 3.85 8.82 -19.65
CA SER A 35 3.62 7.61 -20.43
C SER A 35 3.07 7.95 -21.82
N PRO A 36 3.03 6.98 -22.75
CA PRO A 36 2.39 7.21 -24.06
C PRO A 36 0.95 7.70 -23.97
N GLN A 37 0.22 7.33 -22.89
CA GLN A 37 -1.15 7.77 -22.66
C GLN A 37 -1.24 9.10 -21.90
N GLY A 38 -0.12 9.73 -21.58
CA GLY A 38 -0.10 11.02 -20.89
C GLY A 38 -0.19 10.93 -19.37
N ASN A 39 0.00 9.75 -18.78
CA ASN A 39 0.00 9.56 -17.34
C ASN A 39 1.39 9.79 -16.75
N GLN A 40 1.43 10.20 -15.48
CA GLN A 40 2.65 10.17 -14.67
C GLN A 40 2.65 8.88 -13.85
N LEU A 41 3.75 8.15 -13.87
CA LEU A 41 3.83 6.84 -13.24
C LEU A 41 4.94 6.80 -12.19
N ALA A 42 4.71 6.02 -11.14
CA ALA A 42 5.73 5.65 -10.17
C ALA A 42 5.59 4.16 -9.86
N PHE A 43 6.72 3.48 -9.68
CA PHE A 43 6.74 2.05 -9.42
C PHE A 43 7.32 1.82 -8.03
N LEU A 44 6.53 1.19 -7.17
CA LEU A 44 6.88 0.92 -5.78
C LEU A 44 7.13 -0.56 -5.59
N GLN A 45 8.20 -0.90 -4.88
CA GLN A 45 8.57 -2.29 -4.65
C GLN A 45 9.11 -2.46 -3.24
N ILE A 46 8.68 -3.53 -2.58
CA ILE A 46 9.30 -3.95 -1.31
C ILE A 46 10.56 -4.73 -1.65
N PRO A 47 11.73 -4.36 -1.07
CA PRO A 47 12.97 -5.11 -1.33
C PRO A 47 12.78 -6.60 -1.05
N GLY A 48 13.20 -7.43 -2.01
CA GLY A 48 13.04 -8.88 -1.94
C GLY A 48 11.73 -9.42 -2.48
N SER A 49 10.76 -8.56 -2.78
CA SER A 49 9.50 -8.94 -3.41
C SER A 49 9.56 -8.65 -4.90
N ALA A 50 9.11 -9.59 -5.73
CA ALA A 50 9.17 -9.43 -7.19
C ALA A 50 8.01 -8.57 -7.72
N HIS A 51 6.86 -8.59 -7.05
CA HIS A 51 5.69 -7.86 -7.52
C HIS A 51 5.81 -6.37 -7.25
N VAL A 52 5.35 -5.54 -8.19
CA VAL A 52 5.49 -4.08 -8.14
C VAL A 52 4.11 -3.44 -8.10
N LEU A 53 3.94 -2.43 -7.27
CA LEU A 53 2.75 -1.59 -7.25
C LEU A 53 3.00 -0.37 -8.14
N GLU A 54 2.25 -0.25 -9.24
CA GLU A 54 2.35 0.89 -10.15
C GLU A 54 1.35 1.96 -9.75
N LEU A 55 1.85 3.15 -9.47
CA LEU A 55 1.00 4.32 -9.20
C LEU A 55 0.83 5.11 -10.50
N CYS A 56 -0.41 5.47 -10.80
CA CYS A 56 -0.76 6.20 -12.02
C CYS A 56 -1.48 7.48 -11.65
N PHE A 57 -0.91 8.62 -12.04
CA PHE A 57 -1.53 9.93 -11.85
C PHE A 57 -1.80 10.58 -13.19
N GLN A 58 -3.02 11.09 -13.37
CA GLN A 58 -3.39 11.87 -14.56
C GLN A 58 -4.11 13.13 -14.12
N PRO A 59 -3.59 14.34 -14.45
CA PRO A 59 -4.29 15.58 -14.14
C PRO A 59 -5.72 15.56 -14.71
N GLY A 60 -6.68 15.97 -13.90
CA GLY A 60 -8.08 16.04 -14.32
C GLY A 60 -8.84 14.72 -14.28
N TYR A 61 -8.19 13.59 -14.01
CA TYR A 61 -8.89 12.33 -13.83
C TYR A 61 -9.68 12.36 -12.53
N LYS A 62 -10.98 12.09 -12.61
CA LYS A 62 -11.85 12.07 -11.43
C LYS A 62 -11.72 10.69 -10.75
N LEU A 63 -10.87 10.63 -9.75
CA LEU A 63 -10.65 9.38 -9.01
C LEU A 63 -11.75 9.18 -7.98
N VAL A 64 -12.39 8.02 -8.03
CA VAL A 64 -13.35 7.57 -7.02
C VAL A 64 -12.95 6.15 -6.61
N VAL A 65 -12.69 5.95 -5.33
CA VAL A 65 -12.33 4.63 -4.80
C VAL A 65 -13.45 4.21 -3.84
N PRO A 66 -14.41 3.38 -4.32
CA PRO A 66 -15.45 2.86 -3.45
C PRO A 66 -14.87 2.00 -2.33
N GLU A 67 -15.58 1.98 -1.20
CA GLU A 67 -15.21 1.10 -0.10
C GLU A 67 -15.15 -0.35 -0.59
N ASP A 68 -14.11 -1.06 -0.16
CA ASP A 68 -13.91 -2.48 -0.47
C ASP A 68 -13.82 -2.80 -1.98
N LEU A 69 -13.37 -1.83 -2.77
CA LEU A 69 -13.19 -2.04 -4.21
C LEU A 69 -12.12 -3.10 -4.50
N MET A 70 -10.99 -2.96 -3.85
CA MET A 70 -9.86 -3.87 -3.97
C MET A 70 -8.89 -3.60 -2.82
N HIS A 71 -8.05 -4.55 -2.52
CA HIS A 71 -6.95 -4.30 -1.59
C HIS A 71 -5.70 -5.07 -2.03
N THR A 72 -4.55 -4.57 -1.57
CA THR A 72 -3.28 -5.28 -1.66
C THR A 72 -2.95 -5.83 -0.28
N ALA A 73 -1.96 -6.71 -0.20
CA ALA A 73 -1.56 -7.29 1.07
C ALA A 73 -0.06 -7.28 1.21
N VAL A 74 0.42 -6.98 2.41
CA VAL A 74 1.85 -6.96 2.75
C VAL A 74 2.07 -7.85 3.96
N GLY A 75 3.09 -8.72 3.89
CA GLY A 75 3.45 -9.61 4.99
C GLY A 75 4.60 -9.06 5.81
N TYR A 76 4.50 -9.16 7.13
CA TYR A 76 5.54 -8.73 8.06
C TYR A 76 5.91 -9.87 9.02
N PRO A 77 7.20 -10.04 9.34
CA PRO A 77 7.59 -11.06 10.32
C PRO A 77 7.01 -10.83 11.72
N ASP A 78 6.85 -9.56 12.11
CA ASP A 78 6.30 -9.17 13.40
C ASP A 78 5.25 -8.09 13.19
N LEU A 79 4.02 -8.50 13.00
CA LEU A 79 2.93 -7.57 12.71
C LEU A 79 2.59 -6.68 13.91
N THR A 80 2.70 -7.22 15.14
CA THR A 80 2.46 -6.43 16.35
C THR A 80 3.39 -5.23 16.42
N ALA A 81 4.69 -5.44 16.19
CA ALA A 81 5.66 -4.35 16.17
C ALA A 81 5.37 -3.35 15.05
N LYS A 82 5.00 -3.85 13.88
CA LYS A 82 4.70 -2.97 12.74
C LYS A 82 3.47 -2.11 12.97
N CYS A 83 2.41 -2.67 13.53
CA CYS A 83 1.21 -1.90 13.86
C CYS A 83 1.51 -0.80 14.90
N ALA A 84 2.31 -1.12 15.91
CA ALA A 84 2.71 -0.11 16.91
C ALA A 84 3.51 1.02 16.28
N GLU A 85 4.46 0.68 15.39
CA GLU A 85 5.27 1.68 14.67
C GLU A 85 4.39 2.58 13.81
N LEU A 86 3.46 2.01 13.06
CA LEU A 86 2.57 2.76 12.18
C LEU A 86 1.66 3.69 12.96
N GLU A 87 1.12 3.25 14.09
CA GLU A 87 0.29 4.12 14.94
C GLU A 87 1.06 5.32 15.46
N GLN A 88 2.34 5.14 15.82
CA GLN A 88 3.18 6.26 16.24
C GLN A 88 3.41 7.27 15.13
N LYS A 89 3.31 6.83 13.88
CA LYS A 89 3.44 7.69 12.70
C LYS A 89 2.12 8.26 12.22
N GLY A 90 1.03 8.02 12.96
CA GLY A 90 -0.28 8.59 12.67
C GLY A 90 -1.18 7.74 11.80
N TYR A 91 -0.81 6.49 11.51
CA TYR A 91 -1.67 5.58 10.76
C TYR A 91 -2.78 5.03 11.65
N ALA A 92 -4.01 5.02 11.15
CA ALA A 92 -5.13 4.39 11.83
C ALA A 92 -5.17 2.90 11.45
N ILE A 93 -5.07 2.04 12.45
CA ILE A 93 -5.08 0.59 12.25
C ILE A 93 -6.48 0.04 12.48
N TRP A 94 -6.97 -0.78 11.58
CA TRP A 94 -8.17 -1.56 11.78
C TRP A 94 -7.79 -3.05 11.93
N PRO A 95 -8.33 -3.80 12.92
CA PRO A 95 -9.27 -3.34 13.94
C PRO A 95 -8.60 -2.47 14.99
N ALA A 96 -9.35 -1.51 15.54
CA ALA A 96 -8.79 -0.58 16.54
C ALA A 96 -8.30 -1.30 17.80
N ASP A 97 -8.91 -2.45 18.12
CA ASP A 97 -8.56 -3.27 19.26
C ASP A 97 -7.55 -4.39 18.94
N TRP A 98 -6.72 -4.19 17.93
CA TRP A 98 -5.79 -5.22 17.47
C TRP A 98 -4.88 -5.76 18.60
N ARG A 99 -4.56 -4.94 19.60
CA ARG A 99 -3.75 -5.39 20.75
C ARG A 99 -4.46 -6.49 21.55
N GLN A 100 -5.79 -6.48 21.58
CA GLN A 100 -6.57 -7.51 22.24
C GLN A 100 -6.84 -8.72 21.34
N THR A 101 -6.99 -8.49 20.03
CA THR A 101 -7.33 -9.59 19.10
C THR A 101 -6.13 -10.42 18.69
N PHE A 102 -4.94 -9.81 18.53
CA PHE A 102 -3.75 -10.51 18.05
C PHE A 102 -3.33 -11.67 18.98
N PRO A 103 -3.30 -11.51 20.31
CA PRO A 103 -2.94 -12.64 21.19
C PRO A 103 -3.91 -13.81 21.11
N LYS A 104 -5.13 -13.61 20.59
CA LYS A 104 -6.12 -14.67 20.44
C LYS A 104 -5.97 -15.47 19.14
N GLY A 105 -4.91 -15.21 18.36
CA GLY A 105 -4.48 -16.05 17.26
C GLY A 105 -4.56 -15.43 15.88
N ARG A 106 -5.48 -14.51 15.63
CA ARG A 106 -5.60 -13.91 14.29
C ARG A 106 -4.85 -12.59 14.23
N ARG A 107 -3.77 -12.56 13.42
CA ARG A 107 -2.93 -11.37 13.26
C ARG A 107 -3.08 -10.84 11.85
N MET A 108 -4.07 -10.00 11.67
CA MET A 108 -4.41 -9.36 10.41
C MET A 108 -4.92 -7.97 10.72
N ALA A 109 -4.47 -7.00 9.94
CA ALA A 109 -4.88 -5.61 10.11
C ALA A 109 -5.05 -4.95 8.74
N PHE A 110 -5.69 -3.79 8.72
CA PHE A 110 -5.83 -2.97 7.52
C PHE A 110 -5.44 -1.53 7.82
N VAL A 111 -4.84 -0.89 6.83
CA VAL A 111 -4.67 0.57 6.77
C VAL A 111 -5.28 1.07 5.48
N THR A 112 -5.73 2.32 5.47
CA THR A 112 -6.33 2.94 4.29
C THR A 112 -5.39 3.99 3.74
N ASP A 113 -5.08 3.92 2.44
CA ASP A 113 -4.15 4.84 1.82
C ASP A 113 -4.79 6.22 1.58
N PRO A 114 -4.02 7.24 1.14
CA PRO A 114 -4.56 8.59 0.98
C PRO A 114 -5.75 8.72 0.04
N ASP A 115 -5.91 7.80 -0.90
CA ASP A 115 -7.00 7.84 -1.88
C ASP A 115 -8.17 6.92 -1.52
N GLY A 116 -8.03 6.12 -0.46
CA GLY A 116 -9.08 5.23 0.01
C GLY A 116 -8.87 3.75 -0.30
N TYR A 117 -7.75 3.37 -0.91
CA TYR A 117 -7.42 1.96 -1.10
C TYR A 117 -7.01 1.34 0.22
N GLU A 118 -7.54 0.15 0.50
CA GLU A 118 -7.16 -0.58 1.68
C GLU A 118 -5.90 -1.42 1.43
N VAL A 119 -5.05 -1.52 2.43
CA VAL A 119 -3.89 -2.40 2.41
C VAL A 119 -4.00 -3.34 3.60
N GLU A 120 -4.04 -4.63 3.32
CA GLU A 120 -4.08 -5.67 4.34
C GLU A 120 -2.67 -5.94 4.84
N LEU A 121 -2.52 -5.98 6.16
CA LEU A 121 -1.25 -6.28 6.82
C LEU A 121 -1.38 -7.65 7.48
N LEU A 122 -0.47 -8.56 7.14
CA LEU A 122 -0.52 -9.93 7.62
C LEU A 122 0.79 -10.30 8.31
N GLU A 123 0.71 -11.13 9.34
CA GLU A 123 1.91 -11.71 9.91
C GLU A 123 2.34 -12.88 9.07
N GLN A 124 3.62 -12.90 8.71
CA GLN A 124 4.19 -13.92 7.85
C GLN A 124 5.56 -14.33 8.41
N GLY A 125 5.73 -15.60 8.63
CA GLY A 125 7.02 -16.08 9.17
C GLY A 125 6.98 -17.50 9.62
#